data_ceb48e107a79bf9ba6a7449be3dfafbb
#
_entry.id   ceb48e107a79bf9ba6a7449be3dfafbb
#
_cell.length_a   1.000
_cell.length_b   1.000
_cell.length_c   1.000
_cell.angle_alpha   90.00
_cell.angle_beta   90.00
_cell.angle_gamma   90.00
#
_symmetry.space_group_name_H-M   'P 1'
#
loop_
_entity.id
_entity.type
_entity.pdbx_description
1 polymer ?
#
loop_
_entity_poly.entity_id
_entity_poly.type
_entity_poly.pdbx_seq_one_letter_code
_entity_poly.pdbx_strand_id
1 'polypeptide(L)'
;ENLGVGTYMEHARNYLKASVAHVQLRFAHKKRKHDVLGALAYRYENIEEKSREYEMRDSSGYSIPHTADDLKLIYSLAAKNTLKANRIEGFLQDTWRFTSAHEHTLFTLNYGLRFNHWQFNGETTVSPRVSLGIIPAFNHDVVLRLATGLYYQAPFFKEVRDTTTVNGITYASLNKKIKSQCSIHFIAGMDYRFKLNNRNYMFTAEAYYKLLSNLRP
;
A
#
# COMPACT_ATOMS: atom_id res chain seq x y z
N GLU A 1 -6.45 42.34 33.75
CA GLU A 1 -5.32 41.91 32.88
C GLU A 1 -5.89 41.56 31.54
N ASN A 2 -5.66 42.39 30.51
CA ASN A 2 -5.96 42.04 29.12
C ASN A 2 -4.89 41.08 28.64
N LEU A 3 -5.19 39.80 28.55
CA LEU A 3 -4.40 38.82 27.83
C LEU A 3 -4.53 39.16 26.34
N GLY A 4 -3.51 39.78 25.77
CA GLY A 4 -3.41 40.04 24.34
C GLY A 4 -3.26 38.72 23.61
N VAL A 5 -4.23 38.40 22.78
CA VAL A 5 -4.12 37.31 21.81
C VAL A 5 -3.39 37.87 20.58
N GLY A 6 -2.24 37.34 20.24
CA GLY A 6 -1.50 37.78 19.06
C GLY A 6 -2.30 37.61 17.75
N THR A 7 -1.95 38.36 16.73
CA THR A 7 -2.59 38.26 15.41
C THR A 7 -2.05 37.06 14.67
N TYR A 8 -2.94 36.25 14.10
CA TYR A 8 -2.67 35.04 13.39
C TYR A 8 -3.44 35.05 12.05
N MET A 9 -2.76 34.73 10.98
CA MET A 9 -3.36 34.60 9.67
C MET A 9 -2.90 33.29 9.04
N GLU A 10 -3.85 32.44 8.69
CA GLU A 10 -3.62 31.21 7.96
C GLU A 10 -4.39 31.25 6.63
N HIS A 11 -3.73 30.82 5.58
CA HIS A 11 -4.34 30.68 4.27
C HIS A 11 -3.92 29.35 3.65
N ALA A 12 -4.90 28.57 3.20
CA ALA A 12 -4.68 27.35 2.46
C ALA A 12 -5.61 27.31 1.24
N ARG A 13 -5.02 27.14 0.06
CA ARG A 13 -5.73 26.93 -1.19
C ARG A 13 -5.14 25.76 -1.93
N ASN A 14 -5.81 24.63 -1.82
CA ASN A 14 -5.35 23.35 -2.37
C ASN A 14 -6.30 22.87 -3.46
N TYR A 15 -5.72 22.45 -4.57
CA TYR A 15 -6.42 21.87 -5.70
C TYR A 15 -5.73 20.57 -6.09
N LEU A 16 -6.48 19.48 -6.14
CA LEU A 16 -6.02 18.19 -6.59
C LEU A 16 -7.03 17.63 -7.60
N LYS A 17 -6.54 17.34 -8.81
CA LYS A 17 -7.32 16.66 -9.85
C LYS A 17 -6.61 15.37 -10.22
N ALA A 18 -7.30 14.25 -10.11
CA ALA A 18 -6.79 12.95 -10.53
C ALA A 18 -7.70 12.36 -11.61
N SER A 19 -7.10 11.93 -12.71
CA SER A 19 -7.76 11.20 -13.78
C SER A 19 -7.02 9.90 -14.02
N VAL A 20 -7.74 8.78 -13.97
CA VAL A 20 -7.19 7.44 -14.14
C VAL A 20 -7.98 6.69 -15.20
N ALA A 21 -7.29 6.19 -16.22
CA ALA A 21 -7.83 5.24 -17.18
C ALA A 21 -7.22 3.86 -16.90
N HIS A 22 -8.05 2.82 -16.82
CA HIS A 22 -7.62 1.48 -16.49
C HIS A 22 -8.31 0.47 -17.40
N VAL A 23 -7.50 -0.42 -18.01
CA VAL A 23 -7.96 -1.54 -18.81
C VAL A 23 -7.33 -2.82 -18.27
N GLN A 24 -8.11 -3.87 -18.13
CA GLN A 24 -7.64 -5.16 -17.62
C GLN A 24 -8.21 -6.31 -18.44
N LEU A 25 -7.34 -7.25 -18.80
CA LEU A 25 -7.70 -8.55 -19.35
C LEU A 25 -7.47 -9.62 -18.28
N ARG A 26 -8.44 -10.52 -18.12
CA ARG A 26 -8.35 -11.67 -17.20
C ARG A 26 -8.60 -12.94 -17.96
N PHE A 27 -7.90 -14.01 -17.56
CA PHE A 27 -8.15 -15.36 -18.04
C PHE A 27 -8.16 -16.33 -16.86
N ALA A 28 -8.98 -17.36 -16.99
CA ALA A 28 -9.03 -18.47 -16.04
C ALA A 28 -9.11 -19.77 -16.84
N HIS A 29 -8.33 -20.76 -16.45
CA HIS A 29 -8.32 -22.08 -17.07
C HIS A 29 -8.24 -23.15 -16.00
N LYS A 30 -9.23 -24.04 -15.98
CA LYS A 30 -9.27 -25.16 -15.05
C LYS A 30 -9.10 -26.47 -15.81
N LYS A 31 -8.09 -27.23 -15.42
CA LYS A 31 -7.82 -28.54 -16.02
C LYS A 31 -7.36 -29.53 -14.95
N ARG A 32 -8.14 -30.58 -14.76
CA ARG A 32 -7.87 -31.64 -13.78
C ARG A 32 -7.62 -31.10 -12.37
N LYS A 33 -6.36 -31.15 -11.91
CA LYS A 33 -5.91 -30.74 -10.58
C LYS A 33 -5.40 -29.30 -10.51
N HIS A 34 -5.35 -28.61 -11.65
CA HIS A 34 -4.83 -27.26 -11.80
C HIS A 34 -5.94 -26.26 -12.08
N ASP A 35 -5.83 -25.10 -11.46
CA ASP A 35 -6.72 -23.96 -11.63
C ASP A 35 -5.88 -22.70 -11.81
N VAL A 36 -5.63 -22.38 -13.09
CA VAL A 36 -4.74 -21.28 -13.51
C VAL A 36 -5.55 -20.02 -13.66
N LEU A 37 -5.10 -18.94 -13.02
CA LEU A 37 -5.67 -17.62 -13.12
C LEU A 37 -4.60 -16.60 -13.46
N GLY A 38 -4.90 -15.71 -14.41
CA GLY A 38 -3.98 -14.62 -14.75
C GLY A 38 -4.71 -13.35 -15.14
N ALA A 39 -3.97 -12.25 -15.07
CA ALA A 39 -4.43 -10.96 -15.57
C ALA A 39 -3.27 -10.11 -16.04
N LEU A 40 -3.57 -9.25 -17.02
CA LEU A 40 -2.70 -8.17 -17.48
C LEU A 40 -3.51 -6.88 -17.46
N ALA A 41 -2.96 -5.83 -16.87
CA ALA A 41 -3.61 -4.54 -16.73
C ALA A 41 -2.68 -3.42 -17.19
N TYR A 42 -3.29 -2.42 -17.81
CA TYR A 42 -2.66 -1.15 -18.13
C TYR A 42 -3.42 -0.03 -17.46
N ARG A 43 -2.69 0.90 -16.85
CA ARG A 43 -3.24 2.06 -16.16
C ARG A 43 -2.49 3.33 -16.60
N TYR A 44 -3.23 4.32 -17.00
CA TYR A 44 -2.74 5.68 -17.21
C TYR A 44 -3.21 6.57 -16.06
N GLU A 45 -2.29 7.30 -15.47
CA GLU A 45 -2.53 8.19 -14.34
C GLU A 45 -2.13 9.63 -14.73
N ASN A 46 -3.04 10.58 -14.53
CA ASN A 46 -2.77 12.01 -14.66
C ASN A 46 -3.24 12.71 -13.38
N ILE A 47 -2.30 13.19 -12.59
CA ILE A 47 -2.57 13.86 -11.31
C ILE A 47 -1.98 15.26 -11.37
N GLU A 48 -2.81 16.27 -11.20
CA GLU A 48 -2.46 17.68 -11.16
C GLU A 48 -2.69 18.21 -9.74
N GLU A 49 -1.65 18.79 -9.15
CA GLU A 49 -1.68 19.39 -7.82
C GLU A 49 -1.29 20.87 -7.93
N LYS A 50 -2.06 21.71 -7.26
CA LYS A 50 -1.69 23.09 -6.97
C LYS A 50 -2.01 23.34 -5.50
N SER A 51 -0.99 23.69 -4.73
CA SER A 51 -1.14 24.03 -3.32
C SER A 51 -0.47 25.36 -3.05
N ARG A 52 -1.16 26.21 -2.32
CA ARG A 52 -0.64 27.47 -1.83
C ARG A 52 -1.11 27.65 -0.39
N GLU A 53 -0.16 27.51 0.53
CA GLU A 53 -0.42 27.64 1.96
C GLU A 53 0.57 28.65 2.53
N TYR A 54 0.13 29.47 3.45
CA TYR A 54 1.00 30.32 4.24
C TYR A 54 0.39 30.60 5.61
N GLU A 55 1.27 30.80 6.57
CA GLU A 55 0.95 31.15 7.94
C GLU A 55 1.79 32.33 8.34
N MET A 56 1.13 33.34 8.86
CA MET A 56 1.74 34.57 9.37
C MET A 56 1.36 34.77 10.83
N ARG A 57 2.31 35.15 11.65
CA ARG A 57 2.12 35.47 13.07
C ARG A 57 2.90 36.71 13.42
N ASP A 58 2.39 37.48 14.36
CA ASP A 58 3.09 38.67 14.90
C ASP A 58 4.08 38.32 16.02
N SER A 59 3.78 37.24 16.77
CA SER A 59 4.60 36.77 17.88
C SER A 59 4.46 35.26 18.08
N SER A 60 5.21 34.71 19.02
CA SER A 60 5.13 33.29 19.42
C SER A 60 3.84 32.91 20.17
N GLY A 61 2.81 33.73 20.14
CA GLY A 61 1.49 33.43 20.67
C GLY A 61 1.24 33.91 22.12
N TYR A 62 2.25 34.49 22.81
CA TYR A 62 2.14 34.90 24.20
C TYR A 62 2.44 36.38 24.47
N SER A 63 2.78 37.16 23.46
CA SER A 63 3.07 38.58 23.59
C SER A 63 2.01 39.42 22.88
N ILE A 64 1.70 40.57 23.44
CA ILE A 64 0.82 41.59 22.82
C ILE A 64 1.56 42.12 21.59
N PRO A 65 0.95 42.12 20.37
CA PRO A 65 1.58 42.72 19.20
C PRO A 65 1.74 44.23 19.46
N HIS A 66 2.93 44.73 19.14
CA HIS A 66 3.21 46.17 19.28
C HIS A 66 2.59 46.97 18.14
N THR A 67 2.44 46.38 16.97
CA THR A 67 1.80 46.98 15.78
C THR A 67 1.16 45.91 14.91
N ALA A 68 0.10 46.23 14.17
CA ALA A 68 -0.57 45.33 13.23
C ALA A 68 0.29 45.01 11.99
N ASP A 69 1.40 45.73 11.79
CA ASP A 69 2.29 45.61 10.63
C ASP A 69 3.39 44.60 10.83
N ASP A 70 3.52 43.99 12.00
CA ASP A 70 4.62 43.06 12.34
C ASP A 70 4.31 41.58 12.11
N LEU A 71 3.36 41.27 11.24
CA LEU A 71 3.09 39.87 10.83
C LEU A 71 4.28 39.29 10.08
N LYS A 72 4.89 38.25 10.65
CA LYS A 72 6.01 37.53 10.04
C LYS A 72 5.53 36.24 9.40
N LEU A 73 6.04 35.97 8.21
CA LEU A 73 5.83 34.69 7.54
C LEU A 73 6.56 33.58 8.30
N ILE A 74 5.81 32.66 8.90
CA ILE A 74 6.34 31.52 9.66
C ILE A 74 6.41 30.29 8.77
N TYR A 75 5.42 30.08 7.92
CA TYR A 75 5.33 28.95 7.04
C TYR A 75 4.79 29.38 5.68
N SER A 76 5.35 28.82 4.63
CA SER A 76 4.82 28.97 3.28
C SER A 76 5.08 27.70 2.49
N LEU A 77 4.05 27.18 1.83
CA LEU A 77 4.14 26.05 0.90
C LEU A 77 3.58 26.43 -0.46
N ALA A 78 4.38 26.24 -1.48
CA ALA A 78 3.96 26.37 -2.87
C ALA A 78 4.20 25.05 -3.61
N ALA A 79 3.16 24.48 -4.20
CA ALA A 79 3.27 23.28 -5.02
C ALA A 79 2.52 23.48 -6.34
N LYS A 80 3.16 23.09 -7.44
CA LYS A 80 2.56 22.97 -8.76
C LYS A 80 3.15 21.76 -9.44
N ASN A 81 2.49 20.62 -9.24
CA ASN A 81 2.98 19.34 -9.70
C ASN A 81 2.01 18.71 -10.71
N THR A 82 2.56 18.05 -11.71
CA THR A 82 1.79 17.22 -12.64
C THR A 82 2.51 15.87 -12.75
N LEU A 83 1.84 14.81 -12.36
CA LEU A 83 2.28 13.44 -12.54
C LEU A 83 1.48 12.83 -13.69
N LYS A 84 2.18 12.50 -14.80
CA LYS A 84 1.64 11.69 -15.89
C LYS A 84 2.46 10.43 -15.98
N ALA A 85 1.85 9.28 -15.80
CA ALA A 85 2.56 8.02 -15.78
C ALA A 85 1.72 6.86 -16.29
N ASN A 86 2.40 5.92 -16.90
CA ASN A 86 1.84 4.64 -17.30
C ASN A 86 2.27 3.59 -16.28
N ARG A 87 1.38 2.63 -16.04
CA ARG A 87 1.65 1.47 -15.19
C ARG A 87 1.17 0.22 -15.90
N ILE A 88 2.02 -0.79 -15.93
CA ILE A 88 1.70 -2.12 -16.45
C ILE A 88 1.78 -3.09 -15.28
N GLU A 89 0.71 -3.81 -15.04
CA GLU A 89 0.60 -4.77 -13.97
C GLU A 89 0.13 -6.10 -14.51
N GLY A 90 0.60 -7.20 -13.94
CA GLY A 90 0.10 -8.51 -14.28
C GLY A 90 0.37 -9.53 -13.20
N PHE A 91 -0.37 -10.62 -13.25
CA PHE A 91 -0.11 -11.78 -12.41
C PHE A 91 -0.46 -13.07 -13.13
N LEU A 92 0.21 -14.13 -12.72
CA LEU A 92 -0.09 -15.51 -13.07
C LEU A 92 -0.03 -16.36 -11.80
N GLN A 93 -1.07 -17.13 -11.56
CA GLN A 93 -1.20 -17.98 -10.38
C GLN A 93 -1.77 -19.32 -10.80
N ASP A 94 -1.28 -20.40 -10.19
CA ASP A 94 -1.88 -21.74 -10.27
C ASP A 94 -2.23 -22.27 -8.88
N THR A 95 -3.37 -22.92 -8.80
CA THR A 95 -3.81 -23.68 -7.65
C THR A 95 -3.77 -25.15 -8.01
N TRP A 96 -2.78 -25.86 -7.48
CA TRP A 96 -2.62 -27.29 -7.67
C TRP A 96 -3.15 -28.07 -6.50
N ARG A 97 -4.14 -28.97 -6.77
CA ARG A 97 -4.75 -29.84 -5.75
C ARG A 97 -4.29 -31.29 -6.01
N PHE A 98 -3.71 -31.93 -5.00
CA PHE A 98 -3.26 -33.30 -5.10
C PHE A 98 -3.41 -34.02 -3.75
N THR A 99 -3.41 -35.36 -3.83
CA THR A 99 -3.55 -36.24 -2.67
C THR A 99 -2.29 -37.10 -2.57
N SER A 100 -1.79 -37.31 -1.35
CA SER A 100 -0.72 -38.27 -1.11
C SER A 100 -1.17 -39.69 -1.46
N ALA A 101 -0.28 -40.45 -2.11
CA ALA A 101 -0.61 -41.79 -2.59
C ALA A 101 -0.84 -42.80 -1.43
N HIS A 102 -0.14 -42.64 -0.30
CA HIS A 102 -0.15 -43.59 0.81
C HIS A 102 -1.11 -43.24 1.94
N GLU A 103 -1.36 -41.94 2.20
CA GLU A 103 -2.06 -41.49 3.41
C GLU A 103 -3.35 -40.72 3.15
N HIS A 104 -3.77 -40.59 1.89
CA HIS A 104 -4.96 -39.78 1.52
C HIS A 104 -4.96 -38.33 2.06
N THR A 105 -3.83 -37.81 2.47
CA THR A 105 -3.67 -36.42 2.85
C THR A 105 -3.90 -35.52 1.66
N LEU A 106 -4.75 -34.51 1.79
CA LEU A 106 -5.08 -33.57 0.74
C LEU A 106 -4.16 -32.34 0.81
N PHE A 107 -3.57 -31.99 -0.32
CA PHE A 107 -2.74 -30.81 -0.46
C PHE A 107 -3.35 -29.83 -1.45
N THR A 108 -3.32 -28.55 -1.09
CA THR A 108 -3.64 -27.45 -1.98
C THR A 108 -2.47 -26.48 -2.00
N LEU A 109 -1.73 -26.47 -3.10
CA LEU A 109 -0.61 -25.58 -3.32
C LEU A 109 -1.03 -24.44 -4.25
N ASN A 110 -0.97 -23.21 -3.74
CA ASN A 110 -1.14 -22.01 -4.56
C ASN A 110 0.24 -21.37 -4.74
N TYR A 111 0.62 -21.08 -5.97
CA TYR A 111 1.86 -20.39 -6.28
C TYR A 111 1.66 -19.43 -7.44
N GLY A 112 2.39 -18.35 -7.44
CA GLY A 112 2.26 -17.39 -8.52
C GLY A 112 3.25 -16.24 -8.42
N LEU A 113 3.24 -15.47 -9.48
CA LEU A 113 4.06 -14.28 -9.64
C LEU A 113 3.16 -13.10 -9.97
N ARG A 114 3.46 -11.96 -9.39
CA ARG A 114 2.90 -10.68 -9.80
C ARG A 114 4.03 -9.76 -10.20
N PHE A 115 3.87 -9.03 -11.29
CA PHE A 115 4.77 -7.97 -11.69
C PHE A 115 4.03 -6.63 -11.77
N ASN A 116 4.78 -5.55 -11.56
CA ASN A 116 4.31 -4.19 -11.73
C ASN A 116 5.48 -3.34 -12.25
N HIS A 117 5.24 -2.63 -13.34
CA HIS A 117 6.15 -1.63 -13.86
C HIS A 117 5.50 -0.26 -13.81
N TRP A 118 6.14 0.69 -13.13
CA TRP A 118 5.67 2.06 -13.04
C TRP A 118 6.62 3.01 -13.75
N GLN A 119 6.16 3.61 -14.83
CA GLN A 119 6.97 4.48 -15.68
C GLN A 119 7.47 5.72 -14.95
N PHE A 120 6.74 6.24 -13.96
CA PHE A 120 7.10 7.47 -13.25
C PHE A 120 8.50 7.42 -12.63
N ASN A 121 8.83 6.35 -11.94
CA ASN A 121 10.14 6.12 -11.31
C ASN A 121 10.97 5.05 -12.01
N GLY A 122 10.48 4.48 -13.13
CA GLY A 122 11.14 3.40 -13.88
C GLY A 122 11.27 2.09 -13.12
N GLU A 123 10.54 1.91 -12.02
CA GLU A 123 10.66 0.73 -11.17
C GLU A 123 9.86 -0.45 -11.71
N THR A 124 10.51 -1.62 -11.74
CA THR A 124 9.86 -2.90 -11.99
C THR A 124 9.98 -3.77 -10.75
N THR A 125 8.84 -4.22 -10.24
CA THR A 125 8.78 -5.11 -9.07
C THR A 125 8.21 -6.46 -9.45
N VAL A 126 8.77 -7.53 -8.85
CA VAL A 126 8.30 -8.91 -9.03
C VAL A 126 8.00 -9.50 -7.66
N SER A 127 6.79 -10.00 -7.48
CA SER A 127 6.26 -10.48 -6.19
C SER A 127 5.89 -11.97 -6.29
N PRO A 128 6.83 -12.89 -6.02
CA PRO A 128 6.52 -14.30 -5.87
C PRO A 128 5.72 -14.56 -4.59
N ARG A 129 4.77 -15.49 -4.67
CA ARG A 129 3.94 -15.91 -3.55
C ARG A 129 3.69 -17.39 -3.62
N VAL A 130 3.67 -18.04 -2.47
CA VAL A 130 3.32 -19.45 -2.34
C VAL A 130 2.52 -19.66 -1.07
N SER A 131 1.50 -20.52 -1.13
CA SER A 131 0.78 -21.00 0.05
C SER A 131 0.44 -22.47 -0.10
N LEU A 132 0.50 -23.18 1.02
CA LEU A 132 0.23 -24.61 1.11
C LEU A 132 -0.86 -24.83 2.17
N GLY A 133 -1.96 -25.45 1.75
CA GLY A 133 -2.98 -25.98 2.63
C GLY A 133 -2.86 -27.49 2.71
N ILE A 134 -2.95 -28.04 3.90
CA ILE A 134 -2.83 -29.48 4.19
C ILE A 134 -4.03 -29.91 5.02
N ILE A 135 -4.75 -30.91 4.55
CA ILE A 135 -5.79 -31.61 5.30
C ILE A 135 -5.29 -33.01 5.58
N PRO A 136 -4.85 -33.32 6.83
CA PRO A 136 -4.25 -34.61 7.16
C PRO A 136 -5.27 -35.76 7.03
N ALA A 137 -4.82 -36.93 6.61
CA ALA A 137 -5.66 -38.12 6.49
C ALA A 137 -6.20 -38.62 7.83
N PHE A 138 -5.46 -38.43 8.92
CA PHE A 138 -5.86 -38.87 10.27
C PHE A 138 -6.97 -38.01 10.88
N ASN A 139 -7.16 -36.76 10.42
CA ASN A 139 -8.22 -35.89 10.87
C ASN A 139 -8.57 -34.83 9.83
N HIS A 140 -9.67 -35.02 9.11
CA HIS A 140 -10.15 -34.09 8.08
C HIS A 140 -10.78 -32.80 8.65
N ASP A 141 -11.01 -32.74 9.94
CA ASP A 141 -11.48 -31.53 10.61
C ASP A 141 -10.35 -30.53 10.89
N VAL A 142 -9.09 -30.94 10.70
CA VAL A 142 -7.91 -30.10 10.82
C VAL A 142 -7.46 -29.61 9.45
N VAL A 143 -7.20 -28.32 9.33
CA VAL A 143 -6.57 -27.70 8.15
C VAL A 143 -5.34 -26.94 8.60
N LEU A 144 -4.18 -27.34 8.11
CA LEU A 144 -2.92 -26.60 8.32
C LEU A 144 -2.65 -25.68 7.14
N ARG A 145 -2.15 -24.48 7.39
CA ARG A 145 -1.85 -23.49 6.35
C ARG A 145 -0.45 -22.90 6.55
N LEU A 146 0.30 -22.86 5.48
CA LEU A 146 1.60 -22.19 5.41
C LEU A 146 1.57 -21.23 4.23
N ALA A 147 2.08 -20.03 4.40
CA ALA A 147 2.20 -19.09 3.30
C ALA A 147 3.43 -18.20 3.45
N THR A 148 4.04 -17.89 2.32
CA THR A 148 5.10 -16.88 2.24
C THR A 148 5.00 -16.12 0.94
N GLY A 149 5.54 -14.90 0.93
CA GLY A 149 5.54 -14.09 -0.28
C GLY A 149 6.21 -12.76 -0.10
N LEU A 150 6.59 -12.22 -1.25
CA LEU A 150 7.17 -10.90 -1.40
C LEU A 150 6.08 -9.95 -1.90
N TYR A 151 5.94 -8.81 -1.20
CA TYR A 151 4.89 -7.84 -1.49
C TYR A 151 5.51 -6.47 -1.69
N TYR A 152 5.18 -5.82 -2.80
CA TYR A 152 5.59 -4.45 -3.07
C TYR A 152 4.37 -3.53 -3.08
N GLN A 153 4.51 -2.38 -2.44
CA GLN A 153 3.55 -1.30 -2.49
C GLN A 153 4.22 -0.08 -3.10
N ALA A 154 3.74 0.31 -4.28
CA ALA A 154 4.19 1.55 -4.90
C ALA A 154 3.81 2.75 -4.02
N PRO A 155 4.64 3.79 -3.97
CA PRO A 155 4.34 4.98 -3.19
C PRO A 155 3.10 5.70 -3.71
N PHE A 156 2.35 6.30 -2.79
CA PHE A 156 1.23 7.18 -3.12
C PHE A 156 1.73 8.53 -3.65
N PHE A 157 0.87 9.27 -4.34
CA PHE A 157 1.21 10.58 -4.88
C PHE A 157 1.82 11.53 -3.83
N LYS A 158 1.28 11.54 -2.60
CA LYS A 158 1.82 12.37 -1.51
C LYS A 158 3.21 11.93 -1.06
N GLU A 159 3.53 10.65 -1.10
CA GLU A 159 4.82 10.09 -0.70
C GLU A 159 5.94 10.35 -1.72
N VAL A 160 5.59 10.64 -2.98
CA VAL A 160 6.59 11.00 -4.00
C VAL A 160 6.91 12.49 -4.04
N ARG A 161 6.39 13.29 -3.10
CA ARG A 161 6.72 14.70 -2.98
C ARG A 161 7.94 14.89 -2.08
N ASP A 162 8.89 15.68 -2.55
CA ASP A 162 9.97 16.24 -1.76
C ASP A 162 9.74 17.73 -1.55
N THR A 163 10.16 18.25 -0.40
CA THR A 163 10.07 19.67 -0.08
C THR A 163 11.45 20.27 0.03
N THR A 164 11.62 21.47 -0.55
CA THR A 164 12.85 22.26 -0.47
C THR A 164 12.49 23.67 -0.08
N THR A 165 13.15 24.21 0.93
CA THR A 165 12.91 25.60 1.38
C THR A 165 14.01 26.51 0.83
N VAL A 166 13.55 27.55 0.11
CA VAL A 166 14.43 28.60 -0.45
C VAL A 166 13.85 29.95 -0.04
N ASN A 167 14.67 30.80 0.59
CA ASN A 167 14.27 32.14 1.05
C ASN A 167 12.98 32.16 1.90
N GLY A 168 12.80 31.18 2.79
CA GLY A 168 11.63 31.08 3.67
C GLY A 168 10.37 30.52 2.99
N ILE A 169 10.42 30.19 1.70
CA ILE A 169 9.30 29.56 0.99
C ILE A 169 9.63 28.08 0.74
N THR A 170 8.75 27.20 1.15
CA THR A 170 8.85 25.76 0.92
C THR A 170 8.17 25.41 -0.40
N TYR A 171 8.91 24.78 -1.27
CA TYR A 171 8.43 24.26 -2.55
C TYR A 171 8.31 22.76 -2.50
N ALA A 172 7.19 22.22 -2.96
CA ALA A 172 7.02 20.78 -3.12
C ALA A 172 7.19 20.37 -4.58
N SER A 173 8.06 19.40 -4.82
CA SER A 173 8.36 18.84 -6.15
C SER A 173 8.24 17.32 -6.14
N LEU A 174 8.12 16.70 -7.31
CA LEU A 174 8.01 15.24 -7.43
C LEU A 174 9.39 14.58 -7.50
N ASN A 175 9.63 13.61 -6.63
CA ASN A 175 10.87 12.84 -6.57
C ASN A 175 10.68 11.46 -7.24
N LYS A 176 11.34 11.26 -8.38
CA LYS A 176 11.33 10.02 -9.14
C LYS A 176 12.22 8.90 -8.58
N LYS A 177 13.08 9.21 -7.60
CA LYS A 177 14.00 8.24 -7.01
C LYS A 177 13.33 7.36 -5.94
N ILE A 178 12.11 7.68 -5.60
CA ILE A 178 11.35 7.00 -4.57
C ILE A 178 10.91 5.63 -5.05
N LYS A 179 11.33 4.58 -4.33
CA LYS A 179 11.03 3.18 -4.62
C LYS A 179 9.88 2.65 -3.78
N SER A 180 9.30 1.55 -4.25
CA SER A 180 8.25 0.82 -3.56
C SER A 180 8.70 0.32 -2.20
N GLN A 181 7.79 0.34 -1.24
CA GLN A 181 7.95 -0.36 0.03
C GLN A 181 7.91 -1.86 -0.23
N CYS A 182 8.73 -2.62 0.48
CA CYS A 182 8.81 -4.07 0.35
C CYS A 182 8.46 -4.74 1.68
N SER A 183 7.70 -5.83 1.59
CA SER A 183 7.32 -6.64 2.75
C SER A 183 7.45 -8.12 2.41
N ILE A 184 8.17 -8.87 3.24
CA ILE A 184 8.25 -10.33 3.18
C ILE A 184 7.36 -10.87 4.30
N HIS A 185 6.45 -11.77 3.96
CA HIS A 185 5.52 -12.36 4.92
C HIS A 185 5.79 -13.84 5.09
N PHE A 186 5.72 -14.32 6.34
CA PHE A 186 5.68 -15.73 6.72
C PHE A 186 4.45 -15.93 7.59
N ILE A 187 3.59 -16.88 7.21
CA ILE A 187 2.32 -17.14 7.88
C ILE A 187 2.22 -18.63 8.11
N ALA A 188 1.86 -19.03 9.33
CA ALA A 188 1.47 -20.38 9.68
C ALA A 188 0.14 -20.35 10.40
N GLY A 189 -0.81 -21.18 10.01
CA GLY A 189 -2.13 -21.22 10.58
C GLY A 189 -2.70 -22.62 10.68
N MET A 190 -3.67 -22.79 11.57
CA MET A 190 -4.41 -24.02 11.77
C MET A 190 -5.88 -23.68 11.99
N ASP A 191 -6.78 -24.42 11.34
CA ASP A 191 -8.20 -24.46 11.66
C ASP A 191 -8.56 -25.85 12.18
N TYR A 192 -9.35 -25.91 13.25
CA TYR A 192 -9.89 -27.14 13.78
C TYR A 192 -11.41 -27.02 13.94
N ARG A 193 -12.15 -27.89 13.25
CA ARG A 193 -13.61 -27.99 13.33
C ARG A 193 -14.00 -29.08 14.30
N PHE A 194 -14.95 -28.81 15.20
CA PHE A 194 -15.42 -29.77 16.17
C PHE A 194 -16.91 -29.54 16.49
N LYS A 195 -17.56 -30.58 16.99
CA LYS A 195 -18.95 -30.50 17.46
C LYS A 195 -18.97 -30.57 18.97
N LEU A 196 -19.73 -29.69 19.60
CA LEU A 196 -20.02 -29.70 21.02
C LEU A 196 -21.52 -29.40 21.22
N ASN A 197 -22.23 -30.22 22.02
CA ASN A 197 -23.65 -30.05 22.25
C ASN A 197 -24.50 -29.91 20.96
N ASN A 198 -24.22 -30.73 19.96
CA ASN A 198 -24.87 -30.73 18.65
C ASN A 198 -24.71 -29.43 17.83
N ARG A 199 -23.78 -28.54 18.24
CA ARG A 199 -23.43 -27.31 17.52
C ARG A 199 -22.01 -27.42 16.92
N ASN A 200 -21.85 -26.88 15.74
CA ASN A 200 -20.55 -26.86 15.07
C ASN A 200 -19.74 -25.65 15.55
N TYR A 201 -18.48 -25.88 15.88
CA TYR A 201 -17.49 -24.88 16.27
C TYR A 201 -16.27 -24.97 15.36
N MET A 202 -15.55 -23.87 15.24
CA MET A 202 -14.27 -23.80 14.56
C MET A 202 -13.30 -23.01 15.44
N PHE A 203 -12.15 -23.59 15.74
CA PHE A 203 -11.04 -22.92 16.37
C PHE A 203 -10.03 -22.58 15.28
N THR A 204 -9.57 -21.32 15.24
CA THR A 204 -8.54 -20.84 14.32
C THR A 204 -7.39 -20.24 15.10
N ALA A 205 -6.18 -20.67 14.80
CA ALA A 205 -4.93 -20.08 15.31
C ALA A 205 -4.04 -19.69 14.14
N GLU A 206 -3.46 -18.50 14.21
CA GLU A 206 -2.55 -18.01 13.18
C GLU A 206 -1.38 -17.25 13.80
N ALA A 207 -0.19 -17.51 13.30
CA ALA A 207 1.03 -16.78 13.60
C ALA A 207 1.58 -16.18 12.31
N TYR A 208 2.07 -14.95 12.39
CA TYR A 208 2.69 -14.30 11.25
C TYR A 208 3.96 -13.55 11.65
N TYR A 209 4.90 -13.49 10.71
CA TYR A 209 6.12 -12.70 10.83
C TYR A 209 6.30 -11.88 9.56
N LYS A 210 6.61 -10.58 9.71
CA LYS A 210 6.79 -9.65 8.60
C LYS A 210 8.14 -8.95 8.69
N LEU A 211 8.87 -8.97 7.59
CA LEU A 211 10.07 -8.16 7.39
C LEU A 211 9.70 -7.00 6.48
N LEU A 212 9.91 -5.78 6.93
CA LEU A 212 9.58 -4.56 6.21
C LEU A 212 10.85 -3.82 5.82
N SER A 213 10.89 -3.31 4.59
CA SER A 213 12.00 -2.50 4.09
C SER A 213 11.49 -1.34 3.23
N ASN A 214 12.30 -0.29 3.07
CA ASN A 214 11.94 0.96 2.39
C ASN A 214 10.70 1.63 2.98
N LEU A 215 10.49 1.49 4.29
CA LEU A 215 9.42 2.20 5.00
C LEU A 215 9.68 3.71 4.92
N ARG A 216 8.61 4.46 4.77
CA ARG A 216 8.60 5.91 4.85
C ARG A 216 7.84 6.35 6.08
N PRO A 217 8.39 7.27 6.84
CA PRO A 217 7.71 7.89 7.97
C PRO A 217 6.52 8.72 7.51
#